data_af4f0db25e4c0c3dd1e5d9e434afcc2e
#
_entry.id   af4f0db25e4c0c3dd1e5d9e434afcc2e
#
_cell.length_a   1.000
_cell.length_b   1.000
_cell.length_c   1.000
_cell.angle_alpha   90.00
_cell.angle_beta   90.00
_cell.angle_gamma   90.00
#
_symmetry.space_group_name_H-M   'P 1'
#
loop_
_entity.id
_entity.type
_entity.pdbx_description
1 polymer ?
#
loop_
_entity_poly.entity_id
_entity_poly.type
_entity_poly.pdbx_seq_one_letter_code
_entity_poly.pdbx_strand_id
1 'polypeptide(L)'
;MSFADPYRTVPEAARLLRPGGLFAFSHHSPLETICWRLDADEVGERLALDYFGMHLIEVEDEVVFNLPYGEWIRLFRANGFVVEDLIEPQVGPDATSSYRSAASLAWARRWPAEDIWRLRRDG
;
A
#
# COMPACT_ATOMS: atom_id res chain seq x y z
N MET A 1 -1.16 -6.52 -2.84
CA MET A 1 -2.57 -6.03 -2.69
C MET A 1 -2.89 -4.83 -3.58
N SER A 2 -1.92 -4.22 -4.22
CA SER A 2 -2.15 -2.99 -5.01
C SER A 2 -3.11 -3.15 -6.20
N PHE A 3 -3.29 -4.35 -6.70
CA PHE A 3 -4.17 -4.63 -7.85
C PHE A 3 -5.55 -5.18 -7.45
N ALA A 4 -5.86 -5.23 -6.18
CA ALA A 4 -7.14 -5.69 -5.66
C ALA A 4 -7.85 -4.57 -4.91
N ASP A 5 -9.16 -4.43 -5.11
CA ASP A 5 -9.96 -3.43 -4.41
C ASP A 5 -10.02 -3.77 -2.92
N PRO A 6 -9.45 -2.93 -2.04
CA PRO A 6 -9.42 -3.20 -0.61
C PRO A 6 -10.81 -3.29 0.02
N TYR A 7 -11.78 -2.55 -0.50
CA TYR A 7 -13.16 -2.60 0.01
C TYR A 7 -13.86 -3.94 -0.26
N ARG A 8 -13.29 -4.75 -1.15
CA ARG A 8 -13.75 -6.13 -1.41
C ARG A 8 -12.85 -7.15 -0.74
N THR A 9 -11.54 -6.93 -0.80
CA THR A 9 -10.54 -7.90 -0.33
C THR A 9 -10.51 -8.00 1.19
N VAL A 10 -10.57 -6.88 1.90
CA VAL A 10 -10.49 -6.87 3.37
C VAL A 10 -11.68 -7.57 4.02
N PRO A 11 -12.93 -7.27 3.64
CA PRO A 11 -14.09 -8.03 4.15
C PRO A 11 -14.01 -9.53 3.86
N GLU A 12 -13.52 -9.90 2.68
CA GLU A 12 -13.39 -11.31 2.30
C GLU A 12 -12.31 -12.02 3.11
N ALA A 13 -11.19 -11.37 3.37
CA ALA A 13 -10.15 -11.90 4.25
C ALA A 13 -10.69 -12.12 5.67
N ALA A 14 -11.48 -11.17 6.17
CA ALA A 14 -12.11 -11.30 7.49
C ALA A 14 -13.06 -12.49 7.54
N ARG A 15 -13.84 -12.71 6.46
CA ARG A 15 -14.77 -13.82 6.37
C ARG A 15 -14.05 -15.18 6.38
N LEU A 16 -12.90 -15.27 5.75
CA LEU A 16 -12.14 -16.51 5.58
C LEU A 16 -11.31 -16.89 6.80
N LEU A 17 -10.93 -15.91 7.62
CA LEU A 17 -10.06 -16.15 8.75
C LEU A 17 -10.82 -16.53 10.02
N ARG A 18 -10.25 -17.46 10.77
CA ARG A 18 -10.70 -17.76 12.13
C ARG A 18 -10.40 -16.61 13.07
N PRO A 19 -11.13 -16.48 14.20
CA PRO A 19 -10.69 -15.60 15.28
C PRO A 19 -9.24 -15.89 15.66
N GLY A 20 -8.44 -14.84 15.81
CA GLY A 20 -7.00 -14.97 16.07
C GLY A 20 -6.14 -15.21 14.83
N GLY A 21 -6.74 -15.35 13.66
CA GLY A 21 -5.99 -15.56 12.41
C GLY A 21 -5.21 -14.32 11.99
N LEU A 22 -4.09 -14.56 11.33
CA LEU A 22 -3.19 -13.52 10.84
C LEU A 22 -3.53 -13.16 9.40
N PHE A 23 -3.64 -11.86 9.11
CA PHE A 23 -3.69 -11.32 7.76
C PHE A 23 -2.54 -10.34 7.59
N ALA A 24 -1.61 -10.67 6.71
CA ALA A 24 -0.49 -9.81 6.38
C ALA A 24 -0.39 -9.64 4.87
N PHE A 25 -0.15 -8.42 4.42
CA PHE A 25 0.01 -8.15 3.00
C PHE A 25 0.87 -6.91 2.78
N SER A 26 1.46 -6.83 1.59
CA SER A 26 2.21 -5.67 1.15
C SER A 26 1.47 -4.95 0.04
N HIS A 27 1.68 -3.64 -0.05
CA HIS A 27 1.19 -2.82 -1.16
C HIS A 27 2.09 -1.58 -1.31
N HIS A 28 1.91 -0.86 -2.40
CA HIS A 28 2.56 0.44 -2.55
C HIS A 28 2.10 1.38 -1.44
N SER A 29 3.03 2.11 -0.83
CA SER A 29 2.63 3.05 0.22
C SER A 29 1.75 4.17 -0.35
N PRO A 30 0.81 4.70 0.45
CA PRO A 30 0.08 5.89 0.04
C PRO A 30 1.01 7.07 -0.28
N LEU A 31 2.14 7.18 0.42
CA LEU A 31 3.12 8.24 0.17
C LEU A 31 3.74 8.11 -1.23
N GLU A 32 4.17 6.93 -1.64
CA GLU A 32 4.70 6.71 -2.99
C GLU A 32 3.61 7.00 -4.03
N THR A 33 2.39 6.54 -3.77
CA THR A 33 1.27 6.71 -4.69
C THR A 33 1.00 8.17 -4.99
N ILE A 34 0.97 9.05 -3.99
CA ILE A 34 0.71 10.48 -4.22
C ILE A 34 1.89 11.23 -4.83
N CYS A 35 3.07 10.64 -4.82
CA CYS A 35 4.25 11.18 -5.49
C CYS A 35 4.45 10.60 -6.90
N TRP A 36 3.52 9.76 -7.37
CA TRP A 36 3.61 9.12 -8.68
C TRP A 36 3.25 10.11 -9.78
N ARG A 37 4.15 10.23 -10.76
CA ARG A 37 3.96 11.05 -11.94
C ARG A 37 3.32 10.24 -13.04
N LEU A 38 2.01 10.44 -13.29
CA LEU A 38 1.26 9.70 -14.31
C LEU A 38 1.79 9.96 -15.72
N ASP A 39 2.28 11.16 -15.97
CA ASP A 39 2.83 11.57 -17.27
C ASP A 39 4.16 10.91 -17.62
N ALA A 40 4.91 10.47 -16.60
CA ALA A 40 6.23 9.85 -16.75
C ALA A 40 6.26 8.39 -16.28
N ASP A 41 5.15 7.89 -15.71
CA ASP A 41 5.06 6.56 -15.10
C ASP A 41 6.22 6.29 -14.14
N GLU A 42 6.49 7.25 -13.27
CA GLU A 42 7.62 7.22 -12.34
C GLU A 42 7.32 8.01 -11.08
N VAL A 43 7.88 7.56 -9.95
CA VAL A 43 7.78 8.28 -8.68
C VAL A 43 8.69 9.51 -8.71
N GLY A 44 8.18 10.62 -8.17
CA GLY A 44 8.92 11.86 -8.04
C GLY A 44 9.04 12.33 -6.60
N GLU A 45 9.64 13.50 -6.41
CA GLU A 45 9.86 14.09 -5.09
C GLU A 45 8.85 15.20 -4.78
N ARG A 46 7.71 15.20 -5.47
CA ARG A 46 6.62 16.16 -5.28
C ARG A 46 5.30 15.44 -5.13
N LEU A 47 4.40 16.03 -4.36
CA LEU A 47 3.02 15.56 -4.28
C LEU A 47 2.35 15.80 -5.65
N ALA A 48 1.94 14.75 -6.30
CA ALA A 48 1.38 14.79 -7.66
C ALA A 48 -0.10 14.43 -7.71
N LEU A 49 -0.58 13.63 -6.76
CA LEU A 49 -1.96 13.18 -6.67
C LEU A 49 -2.58 13.56 -5.33
N ASP A 50 -3.91 13.67 -5.31
CA ASP A 50 -4.62 13.96 -4.08
C ASP A 50 -4.57 12.77 -3.13
N TYR A 51 -4.32 13.04 -1.88
CA TYR A 51 -4.32 12.03 -0.82
C TYR A 51 -5.74 11.65 -0.42
N PHE A 52 -6.60 12.65 -0.14
CA PHE A 52 -7.99 12.39 0.23
C PHE A 52 -8.79 11.93 -1.00
N GLY A 53 -9.63 10.94 -0.81
CA GLY A 53 -10.41 10.35 -1.88
C GLY A 53 -9.66 9.35 -2.75
N MET A 54 -8.40 9.07 -2.43
CA MET A 54 -7.63 8.05 -3.14
C MET A 54 -8.29 6.69 -2.99
N HIS A 55 -8.50 5.99 -4.09
CA HIS A 55 -9.03 4.63 -4.10
C HIS A 55 -8.58 3.89 -5.35
N LEU A 56 -9.05 4.30 -6.50
CA LEU A 56 -8.75 3.66 -7.78
C LEU A 56 -7.94 4.63 -8.63
N ILE A 57 -6.80 4.18 -9.12
CA ILE A 57 -5.88 4.98 -9.92
C ILE A 57 -5.60 4.23 -11.21
N GLU A 58 -5.87 4.87 -12.33
CA GLU A 58 -5.57 4.32 -13.65
C GLU A 58 -4.17 4.75 -14.08
N VAL A 59 -3.30 3.76 -14.32
CA VAL A 59 -1.93 3.98 -14.78
C VAL A 59 -1.73 3.15 -16.03
N GLU A 60 -1.66 3.80 -17.18
CA GLU A 60 -1.59 3.14 -18.49
C GLU A 60 -2.74 2.13 -18.66
N ASP A 61 -2.41 0.84 -18.83
CA ASP A 61 -3.40 -0.23 -18.99
C ASP A 61 -3.72 -0.94 -17.67
N GLU A 62 -3.25 -0.41 -16.54
CA GLU A 62 -3.41 -1.02 -15.23
C GLU A 62 -4.30 -0.15 -14.34
N VAL A 63 -4.99 -0.83 -13.42
CA VAL A 63 -5.73 -0.19 -12.35
C VAL A 63 -5.05 -0.54 -11.03
N VAL A 64 -4.68 0.48 -10.27
CA VAL A 64 -4.03 0.34 -8.98
C VAL A 64 -4.96 0.88 -7.91
N PHE A 65 -5.04 0.18 -6.78
CA PHE A 65 -5.85 0.59 -5.65
C PHE A 65 -4.97 1.01 -4.49
N ASN A 66 -5.38 2.06 -3.82
CA ASN A 66 -4.78 2.47 -2.56
C ASN A 66 -5.79 3.27 -1.75
N LEU A 67 -5.48 3.54 -0.50
CA LEU A 67 -6.30 4.36 0.40
C LEU A 67 -5.40 5.24 1.24
N PRO A 68 -5.89 6.39 1.72
CA PRO A 68 -5.24 7.10 2.81
C PRO A 68 -5.01 6.19 4.01
N TYR A 69 -3.95 6.43 4.76
CA TYR A 69 -3.61 5.59 5.93
C TYR A 69 -4.76 5.47 6.92
N GLY A 70 -5.43 6.58 7.21
CA GLY A 70 -6.57 6.54 8.13
C GLY A 70 -7.73 5.71 7.62
N GLU A 71 -7.96 5.69 6.31
CA GLU A 71 -9.01 4.87 5.71
C GLU A 71 -8.65 3.39 5.71
N TRP A 72 -7.38 3.04 5.51
CA TRP A 72 -6.92 1.67 5.70
C TRP A 72 -7.24 1.17 7.10
N ILE A 73 -6.87 1.94 8.12
CA ILE A 73 -7.09 1.56 9.52
C ILE A 73 -8.59 1.42 9.82
N ARG A 74 -9.41 2.35 9.36
CA ARG A 74 -10.87 2.28 9.56
C ARG A 74 -11.48 1.05 8.88
N LEU A 75 -11.02 0.74 7.67
CA LEU A 75 -11.49 -0.43 6.93
C LEU A 75 -11.14 -1.72 7.68
N PHE A 76 -9.92 -1.85 8.18
CA PHE A 76 -9.53 -3.00 8.97
C PHE A 76 -10.39 -3.14 10.22
N ARG A 77 -10.54 -2.07 10.98
CA ARG A 77 -11.32 -2.08 12.22
C ARG A 77 -12.79 -2.38 11.97
N ALA A 78 -13.36 -1.86 10.91
CA ALA A 78 -14.75 -2.12 10.54
C ALA A 78 -15.01 -3.60 10.21
N ASN A 79 -13.97 -4.33 9.84
CA ASN A 79 -14.05 -5.75 9.49
C ASN A 79 -13.49 -6.67 10.58
N GLY A 80 -13.33 -6.17 11.80
CA GLY A 80 -12.93 -6.97 12.95
C GLY A 80 -11.45 -7.32 13.01
N PHE A 81 -10.61 -6.51 12.41
CA PHE A 81 -9.15 -6.66 12.53
C PHE A 81 -8.58 -5.72 13.57
N VAL A 82 -7.60 -6.23 14.31
CA VAL A 82 -6.69 -5.42 15.13
C VAL A 82 -5.43 -5.19 14.33
N VAL A 83 -5.00 -3.94 14.20
CA VAL A 83 -3.73 -3.59 13.55
C VAL A 83 -2.61 -3.86 14.53
N GLU A 84 -1.77 -4.85 14.23
CA GLU A 84 -0.63 -5.20 15.07
C GLU A 84 0.61 -4.41 14.69
N ASP A 85 0.81 -4.17 13.40
CA ASP A 85 1.99 -3.45 12.92
C ASP A 85 1.75 -2.87 11.53
N LEU A 86 2.47 -1.81 11.23
CA LEU A 86 2.69 -1.30 9.88
C LEU A 86 4.20 -1.25 9.68
N ILE A 87 4.70 -2.17 8.87
CA ILE A 87 6.12 -2.27 8.58
C ILE A 87 6.42 -1.45 7.32
N GLU A 88 7.37 -0.54 7.44
CA GLU A 88 7.79 0.34 6.35
C GLU A 88 9.23 -0.01 5.95
N PRO A 89 9.43 -0.95 4.99
CA PRO A 89 10.76 -1.35 4.60
C PRO A 89 11.55 -0.19 4.01
N GLN A 90 12.81 -0.07 4.39
CA GLN A 90 13.74 0.87 3.79
C GLN A 90 14.70 0.11 2.88
N VAL A 91 14.80 0.54 1.62
CA VAL A 91 15.75 -0.03 0.67
C VAL A 91 17.17 0.33 1.08
N GLY A 92 18.04 -0.67 1.16
CA GLY A 92 19.46 -0.46 1.51
C GLY A 92 20.26 0.24 0.41
N PRO A 93 21.44 0.81 0.75
CA PRO A 93 22.22 1.59 -0.19
C PRO A 93 22.77 0.77 -1.38
N ASP A 94 22.94 -0.53 -1.19
CA ASP A 94 23.50 -1.42 -2.22
C ASP A 94 22.44 -2.29 -2.89
N ALA A 95 21.14 -2.06 -2.60
CA ALA A 95 20.06 -2.84 -3.17
C ALA A 95 19.93 -2.60 -4.67
N THR A 96 19.60 -3.67 -5.39
CA THR A 96 19.31 -3.64 -6.83
C THR A 96 17.95 -4.27 -7.09
N SER A 97 17.35 -3.95 -8.23
CA SER A 97 16.05 -4.50 -8.62
C SER A 97 16.00 -4.69 -10.13
N SER A 98 15.33 -5.76 -10.56
CA SER A 98 15.07 -6.00 -11.98
C SER A 98 13.82 -5.28 -12.49
N TYR A 99 12.98 -4.74 -11.61
CA TYR A 99 11.72 -4.09 -11.98
C TYR A 99 11.56 -2.66 -11.44
N ARG A 100 12.40 -2.22 -10.51
CA ARG A 100 12.42 -0.82 -10.08
C ARG A 100 13.50 -0.06 -10.84
N SER A 101 13.17 1.14 -11.31
CA SER A 101 14.13 2.04 -11.94
C SER A 101 15.16 2.54 -10.90
N ALA A 102 16.27 3.11 -11.39
CA ALA A 102 17.26 3.74 -10.52
C ALA A 102 16.64 4.89 -9.70
N ALA A 103 15.75 5.68 -10.30
CA ALA A 103 15.04 6.75 -9.61
C ALA A 103 14.11 6.21 -8.53
N SER A 104 13.38 5.11 -8.81
CA SER A 104 12.50 4.46 -7.85
C SER A 104 13.28 3.88 -6.67
N LEU A 105 14.43 3.26 -6.90
CA LEU A 105 15.32 2.77 -5.84
C LEU A 105 15.87 3.91 -4.98
N ALA A 106 16.29 5.00 -5.61
CA ALA A 106 16.79 6.18 -4.90
C ALA A 106 15.71 6.78 -4.00
N TRP A 107 14.46 6.84 -4.48
CA TRP A 107 13.31 7.28 -3.72
C TRP A 107 13.06 6.38 -2.51
N ALA A 108 13.07 5.06 -2.72
CA ALA A 108 12.80 4.06 -1.69
C ALA A 108 13.90 3.98 -0.62
N ARG A 109 15.07 4.53 -0.86
CA ARG A 109 16.13 4.67 0.17
C ARG A 109 15.83 5.79 1.16
N ARG A 110 15.01 6.77 0.75
CA ARG A 110 14.69 7.96 1.55
C ARG A 110 13.29 7.91 2.15
N TRP A 111 12.34 7.28 1.48
CA TRP A 111 10.93 7.24 1.87
C TRP A 111 10.37 5.84 1.68
N PRO A 112 9.36 5.44 2.48
CA PRO A 112 8.77 4.10 2.34
C PRO A 112 8.01 3.98 1.01
N ALA A 113 8.49 3.12 0.13
CA ALA A 113 7.84 2.81 -1.14
C ALA A 113 6.75 1.75 -0.99
N GLU A 114 6.92 0.87 -0.02
CA GLU A 114 5.98 -0.21 0.26
C GLU A 114 5.61 -0.23 1.73
N ASP A 115 4.39 -0.68 2.00
CA ASP A 115 3.89 -0.91 3.35
C ASP A 115 3.53 -2.38 3.50
N ILE A 116 3.84 -2.94 4.66
CA ILE A 116 3.40 -4.29 5.06
C ILE A 116 2.51 -4.14 6.28
N TRP A 117 1.22 -4.42 6.12
CA TRP A 117 0.27 -4.45 7.22
C TRP A 117 0.27 -5.82 7.87
N ARG A 118 0.30 -5.83 9.18
CA ARG A 118 0.12 -7.04 9.98
C ARG A 118 -1.12 -6.88 10.85
N LEU A 119 -2.10 -7.73 10.60
CA LEU A 119 -3.43 -7.63 11.22
C LEU A 119 -3.80 -8.95 11.87
N ARG A 120 -4.54 -8.87 12.96
CA ARG A 120 -5.06 -10.04 13.66
C ARG A 120 -6.58 -10.01 13.65
N ARG A 121 -7.21 -11.12 13.25
CA ARG A 121 -8.65 -11.25 13.28
C ARG A 121 -9.11 -11.28 14.74
N ASP A 122 -9.88 -10.28 15.14
CA ASP A 122 -10.47 -10.22 16.48
C ASP A 122 -11.60 -11.25 16.61
N GLY A 123 -11.67 -11.80 17.77
CA GLY A 123 -12.58 -12.88 18.05
C GLY A 123 -14.01 -12.58 18.17
#